data_18f748156a451bb6c7a049209f169cf8
#
_entry.id   18f748156a451bb6c7a049209f169cf8
#
_cell.length_a   1.000
_cell.length_b   1.000
_cell.length_c   1.000
_cell.angle_alpha   90.00
_cell.angle_beta   90.00
_cell.angle_gamma   90.00
#
_symmetry.space_group_name_H-M   'P 1'
#
loop_
_entity.id
_entity.type
_entity.pdbx_description
1 polymer ?
#
loop_
_entity_poly.entity_id
_entity_poly.type
_entity_poly.pdbx_seq_one_letter_code
_entity_poly.pdbx_strand_id
1 'polypeptide(L)'
;VRRPTGGGVVFHDQDLTYTVVIPLEHRICKLDRVESYREIHNAVQSAFSRLGLNTDLTSDEIPKHVDRAFMQCFTTPTRYDVVGDGKKFAGSAQRRTREGILHQGSIDLKAAHGDRKMLVQYLIEAFQTELKIEFEKFECNPDFLATVSVLAKNKYETESWNMHRQYSRV
;
A
#
# COMPACT_ATOMS: atom_id res chain seq x y z
N VAL A 1 5.56 14.76 2.31
CA VAL A 1 6.26 14.22 1.11
C VAL A 1 5.25 13.60 0.17
N ARG A 2 5.38 13.86 -1.14
CA ARG A 2 4.53 13.24 -2.15
C ARG A 2 5.00 11.82 -2.46
N ARG A 3 4.11 10.85 -2.30
CA ARG A 3 4.39 9.45 -2.67
C ARG A 3 4.29 9.24 -4.20
N PRO A 4 5.03 8.30 -4.77
CA PRO A 4 5.00 8.02 -6.21
C PRO A 4 3.69 7.35 -6.68
N THR A 5 2.93 6.74 -5.79
CA THR A 5 1.72 5.96 -6.11
C THR A 5 0.45 6.80 -6.33
N GLY A 6 0.44 8.06 -5.94
CA GLY A 6 -0.75 8.92 -6.05
C GLY A 6 -1.79 8.66 -4.95
N GLY A 7 -3.01 9.15 -5.16
CA GLY A 7 -4.11 9.15 -4.17
C GLY A 7 -4.17 10.43 -3.35
N GLY A 8 -5.09 10.48 -2.39
CA GLY A 8 -5.30 11.62 -1.48
C GLY A 8 -4.23 11.73 -0.39
N VAL A 9 -4.41 12.71 0.50
CA VAL A 9 -3.54 12.93 1.65
C VAL A 9 -3.74 11.83 2.69
N VAL A 10 -2.64 11.32 3.24
CA VAL A 10 -2.62 10.37 4.35
C VAL A 10 -1.89 11.03 5.51
N PHE A 11 -2.53 11.08 6.66
CA PHE A 11 -1.89 11.48 7.90
C PHE A 11 -1.40 10.22 8.61
N HIS A 12 -0.09 10.11 8.77
CA HIS A 12 0.56 9.00 9.45
C HIS A 12 0.69 9.35 10.93
N ASP A 13 -0.19 8.78 11.76
CA ASP A 13 -0.17 8.94 13.23
C ASP A 13 0.07 7.59 13.90
N GLN A 14 -0.96 6.74 13.91
CA GLN A 14 -0.89 5.39 14.49
C GLN A 14 -1.22 4.35 13.41
N ASP A 15 -0.33 4.25 12.45
CA ASP A 15 -0.50 3.31 11.35
C ASP A 15 0.79 2.51 11.08
N LEU A 16 0.59 1.35 10.47
CA LEU A 16 1.64 0.55 9.89
C LEU A 16 1.64 0.75 8.38
N THR A 17 2.70 1.36 7.86
CA THR A 17 2.89 1.43 6.40
C THR A 17 3.64 0.21 5.90
N TYR A 18 3.27 -0.25 4.71
CA TYR A 18 3.98 -1.30 4.00
C TYR A 18 4.14 -0.96 2.52
N THR A 19 5.15 -1.53 1.91
CA THR A 19 5.40 -1.41 0.48
C THR A 19 5.64 -2.78 -0.12
N VAL A 20 4.97 -3.08 -1.24
CA VAL A 20 5.19 -4.27 -2.05
C VAL A 20 5.64 -3.83 -3.43
N VAL A 21 6.80 -4.32 -3.85
CA VAL A 21 7.33 -4.13 -5.20
C VAL A 21 7.18 -5.46 -5.94
N ILE A 22 6.47 -5.45 -7.06
CA ILE A 22 6.15 -6.68 -7.82
C ILE A 22 6.79 -6.54 -9.19
N PRO A 23 7.77 -7.40 -9.55
CA PRO A 23 8.42 -7.36 -10.85
C PRO A 23 7.43 -7.74 -11.98
N LEU A 24 7.73 -7.29 -13.19
CA LEU A 24 6.82 -7.40 -14.33
C LEU A 24 6.42 -8.85 -14.65
N GLU A 25 7.33 -9.80 -14.44
CA GLU A 25 7.14 -11.23 -14.72
C GLU A 25 6.15 -11.91 -13.79
N HIS A 26 5.89 -11.33 -12.62
CA HIS A 26 5.00 -11.90 -11.63
C HIS A 26 3.54 -11.92 -12.13
N ARG A 27 2.79 -13.00 -11.83
CA ARG A 27 1.41 -13.21 -12.27
C ARG A 27 0.47 -12.01 -11.99
N ILE A 28 0.66 -11.32 -10.88
CA ILE A 28 -0.16 -10.16 -10.49
C ILE A 28 -0.03 -9.01 -11.49
N CYS A 29 1.11 -8.84 -12.14
CA CYS A 29 1.29 -7.82 -13.17
C CYS A 29 0.46 -8.08 -14.44
N LYS A 30 0.02 -9.32 -14.66
CA LYS A 30 -0.87 -9.69 -15.78
C LYS A 30 -2.35 -9.41 -15.51
N LEU A 31 -2.71 -9.20 -14.25
CA LEU A 31 -4.07 -8.83 -13.84
C LEU A 31 -4.32 -7.35 -14.18
N ASP A 32 -5.59 -6.98 -14.31
CA ASP A 32 -5.95 -5.58 -14.37
C ASP A 32 -5.64 -4.86 -13.03
N ARG A 33 -5.81 -3.53 -13.04
CA ARG A 33 -5.49 -2.72 -11.86
C ARG A 33 -6.34 -3.08 -10.65
N VAL A 34 -7.60 -3.37 -10.86
CA VAL A 34 -8.57 -3.61 -9.78
C VAL A 34 -8.33 -4.99 -9.17
N GLU A 35 -8.14 -6.01 -10.01
CA GLU A 35 -7.86 -7.37 -9.56
C GLU A 35 -6.49 -7.49 -8.88
N SER A 36 -5.46 -6.84 -9.40
CA SER A 36 -4.14 -6.83 -8.75
C SER A 36 -4.16 -6.17 -7.37
N TYR A 37 -5.03 -5.17 -7.20
CA TYR A 37 -5.27 -4.52 -5.91
C TYR A 37 -5.98 -5.47 -4.94
N ARG A 38 -7.02 -6.18 -5.42
CA ARG A 38 -7.76 -7.17 -4.64
C ARG A 38 -6.87 -8.30 -4.13
N GLU A 39 -6.01 -8.86 -4.99
CA GLU A 39 -5.08 -9.93 -4.60
C GLU A 39 -4.18 -9.54 -3.40
N ILE A 40 -3.66 -8.31 -3.40
CA ILE A 40 -2.84 -7.83 -2.31
C ILE A 40 -3.68 -7.57 -1.06
N HIS A 41 -4.87 -7.00 -1.21
CA HIS A 41 -5.74 -6.71 -0.08
C HIS A 41 -6.38 -7.95 0.54
N ASN A 42 -6.54 -9.07 -0.22
CA ASN A 42 -6.88 -10.37 0.35
C ASN A 42 -5.84 -10.82 1.39
N ALA A 43 -4.55 -10.63 1.12
CA ALA A 43 -3.51 -10.95 2.09
C ALA A 43 -3.60 -10.06 3.34
N VAL A 44 -3.89 -8.76 3.17
CA VAL A 44 -4.09 -7.87 4.31
C VAL A 44 -5.31 -8.26 5.14
N GLN A 45 -6.43 -8.61 4.49
CA GLN A 45 -7.63 -9.13 5.15
C GLN A 45 -7.36 -10.44 5.91
N SER A 46 -6.61 -11.36 5.28
CA SER A 46 -6.18 -12.63 5.91
C SER A 46 -5.36 -12.38 7.18
N ALA A 47 -4.49 -11.37 7.19
CA ALA A 47 -3.75 -11.00 8.39
C ALA A 47 -4.66 -10.51 9.52
N PHE A 48 -5.70 -9.74 9.23
CA PHE A 48 -6.70 -9.33 10.23
C PHE A 48 -7.51 -10.53 10.75
N SER A 49 -7.86 -11.47 9.88
CA SER A 49 -8.55 -12.71 10.30
C SER A 49 -7.70 -13.53 11.28
N ARG A 50 -6.37 -13.56 11.11
CA ARG A 50 -5.44 -14.21 12.05
C ARG A 50 -5.37 -13.49 13.40
N LEU A 51 -5.64 -12.19 13.44
CA LEU A 51 -5.82 -11.42 14.68
C LEU A 51 -7.18 -11.65 15.33
N GLY A 52 -8.06 -12.46 14.76
CA GLY A 52 -9.42 -12.70 15.25
C GLY A 52 -10.40 -11.56 14.90
N LEU A 53 -10.03 -10.68 13.96
CA LEU A 53 -10.86 -9.57 13.53
C LEU A 53 -11.68 -9.94 12.30
N ASN A 54 -12.97 -9.61 12.33
CA ASN A 54 -13.86 -9.81 11.19
C ASN A 54 -13.77 -8.59 10.27
N THR A 55 -13.26 -8.80 9.06
CA THR A 55 -13.08 -7.75 8.06
C THR A 55 -13.51 -8.23 6.69
N ASP A 56 -13.94 -7.28 5.85
CA ASP A 56 -14.33 -7.49 4.47
C ASP A 56 -13.56 -6.57 3.52
N LEU A 57 -13.50 -6.95 2.26
CA LEU A 57 -13.09 -6.06 1.18
C LEU A 57 -14.32 -5.28 0.69
N THR A 58 -14.27 -3.95 0.76
CA THR A 58 -15.40 -3.14 0.30
C THR A 58 -15.65 -3.31 -1.19
N SER A 59 -16.93 -3.42 -1.58
CA SER A 59 -17.38 -3.36 -2.97
C SER A 59 -17.55 -1.93 -3.49
N ASP A 60 -17.50 -0.93 -2.60
CA ASP A 60 -17.86 0.44 -2.90
C ASP A 60 -16.92 1.08 -3.92
N GLU A 61 -17.52 1.67 -4.95
CA GLU A 61 -16.83 2.51 -5.91
C GLU A 61 -16.93 3.97 -5.49
N ILE A 62 -15.84 4.72 -5.65
CA ILE A 62 -15.86 6.17 -5.46
C ILE A 62 -16.81 6.77 -6.47
N PRO A 63 -17.80 7.57 -6.04
CA PRO A 63 -18.66 8.29 -6.96
C PRO A 63 -17.84 9.16 -7.92
N LYS A 64 -18.20 9.17 -9.20
CA LYS A 64 -17.43 9.84 -10.27
C LYS A 64 -17.24 11.35 -10.07
N HIS A 65 -18.10 11.97 -9.27
CA HIS A 65 -18.09 13.42 -9.01
C HIS A 65 -17.23 13.82 -7.79
N VAL A 66 -16.63 12.86 -7.07
CA VAL A 66 -15.80 13.17 -5.91
C VAL A 66 -14.37 13.46 -6.37
N ASP A 67 -13.86 14.65 -6.05
CA ASP A 67 -12.47 15.00 -6.32
C ASP A 67 -11.55 14.21 -5.37
N ARG A 68 -10.83 13.28 -5.97
CA ARG A 68 -9.91 12.39 -5.24
C ARG A 68 -8.76 13.12 -4.54
N ALA A 69 -8.47 14.37 -4.93
CA ALA A 69 -7.42 15.16 -4.30
C ALA A 69 -7.77 15.59 -2.87
N PHE A 70 -9.07 15.74 -2.58
CA PHE A 70 -9.57 16.12 -1.26
C PHE A 70 -10.02 14.95 -0.39
N MET A 71 -9.97 13.72 -0.91
CA MET A 71 -10.30 12.53 -0.10
C MET A 71 -9.24 12.26 0.95
N GLN A 72 -9.63 12.22 2.20
CA GLN A 72 -8.79 11.67 3.27
C GLN A 72 -8.80 10.14 3.16
N CYS A 73 -7.62 9.53 3.08
CA CYS A 73 -7.49 8.11 2.75
C CYS A 73 -8.16 7.15 3.74
N PHE A 74 -8.38 7.55 5.00
CA PHE A 74 -9.03 6.69 5.99
C PHE A 74 -10.52 6.96 6.21
N THR A 75 -11.08 8.05 5.68
CA THR A 75 -12.49 8.39 5.89
C THR A 75 -13.42 7.86 4.81
N THR A 76 -12.90 7.63 3.61
CA THR A 76 -13.71 7.14 2.49
C THR A 76 -13.11 5.86 1.94
N PRO A 77 -13.75 4.70 2.19
CA PRO A 77 -13.33 3.44 1.58
C PRO A 77 -13.41 3.51 0.05
N THR A 78 -12.47 2.86 -0.59
CA THR A 78 -12.49 2.63 -2.03
C THR A 78 -12.60 1.15 -2.30
N ARG A 79 -12.97 0.76 -3.51
CA ARG A 79 -13.14 -0.64 -3.88
C ARG A 79 -11.94 -1.49 -3.45
N TYR A 80 -12.23 -2.55 -2.72
CA TYR A 80 -11.29 -3.49 -2.12
C TYR A 80 -10.41 -2.95 -0.98
N ASP A 81 -10.73 -1.80 -0.40
CA ASP A 81 -10.15 -1.46 0.90
C ASP A 81 -10.65 -2.43 1.98
N VAL A 82 -9.80 -2.71 2.96
CA VAL A 82 -10.19 -3.58 4.08
C VAL A 82 -11.00 -2.77 5.07
N VAL A 83 -12.20 -3.23 5.35
CA VAL A 83 -13.16 -2.58 6.26
C VAL A 83 -13.61 -3.55 7.35
N GLY A 84 -13.88 -3.03 8.53
CA GLY A 84 -14.44 -3.77 9.66
C GLY A 84 -15.15 -2.79 10.58
N ASP A 85 -16.24 -3.24 11.23
CA ASP A 85 -17.04 -2.43 12.17
C ASP A 85 -17.45 -1.06 11.59
N GLY A 86 -17.75 -1.02 10.29
CA GLY A 86 -18.14 0.22 9.59
C GLY A 86 -16.99 1.22 9.36
N LYS A 87 -15.73 0.82 9.58
CA LYS A 87 -14.55 1.67 9.44
C LYS A 87 -13.56 1.07 8.44
N LYS A 88 -12.74 1.91 7.86
CA LYS A 88 -11.62 1.50 7.03
C LYS A 88 -10.44 1.11 7.92
N PHE A 89 -10.01 -0.15 7.84
CA PHE A 89 -8.86 -0.69 8.57
C PHE A 89 -7.56 -0.59 7.77
N ALA A 90 -7.65 -0.77 6.47
CA ALA A 90 -6.49 -0.62 5.59
C ALA A 90 -6.87 -0.11 4.21
N GLY A 91 -5.95 0.61 3.61
CA GLY A 91 -6.05 1.07 2.23
C GLY A 91 -4.69 1.25 1.60
N SER A 92 -4.66 1.36 0.29
CA SER A 92 -3.41 1.50 -0.43
C SER A 92 -3.52 2.31 -1.71
N ALA A 93 -2.38 2.57 -2.33
CA ALA A 93 -2.29 3.15 -3.65
C ALA A 93 -1.26 2.37 -4.48
N GLN A 94 -1.51 2.26 -5.77
CA GLN A 94 -0.71 1.46 -6.68
C GLN A 94 -0.24 2.29 -7.87
N ARG A 95 1.02 2.12 -8.24
CA ARG A 95 1.60 2.64 -9.48
C ARG A 95 2.11 1.47 -10.32
N ARG A 96 1.68 1.43 -11.59
CA ARG A 96 2.16 0.47 -12.58
C ARG A 96 3.14 1.16 -13.51
N THR A 97 4.23 0.51 -13.80
CA THR A 97 5.27 0.94 -14.73
C THR A 97 5.63 -0.19 -15.68
N ARG A 98 6.58 0.03 -16.57
CA ARG A 98 7.14 -1.03 -17.44
C ARG A 98 7.98 -2.05 -16.66
N GLU A 99 8.40 -1.72 -15.45
CA GLU A 99 9.24 -2.56 -14.59
C GLU A 99 8.41 -3.42 -13.63
N GLY A 100 7.12 -3.07 -13.44
CA GLY A 100 6.23 -3.79 -12.53
C GLY A 100 5.27 -2.89 -11.77
N ILE A 101 4.93 -3.30 -10.56
CA ILE A 101 3.95 -2.63 -9.70
C ILE A 101 4.63 -2.18 -8.41
N LEU A 102 4.48 -0.91 -8.06
CA LEU A 102 4.71 -0.38 -6.73
C LEU A 102 3.37 -0.23 -6.02
N HIS A 103 3.18 -0.96 -4.93
CA HIS A 103 2.00 -0.91 -4.09
C HIS A 103 2.38 -0.44 -2.70
N GLN A 104 1.75 0.64 -2.23
CA GLN A 104 2.01 1.23 -0.92
C GLN A 104 0.72 1.27 -0.12
N GLY A 105 0.70 0.62 1.01
CA GLY A 105 -0.45 0.51 1.89
C GLY A 105 -0.20 1.09 3.28
N SER A 106 -1.29 1.37 3.95
CA SER A 106 -1.35 1.83 5.33
C SER A 106 -2.47 1.11 6.07
N ILE A 107 -2.18 0.65 7.27
CA ILE A 107 -3.07 -0.09 8.15
C ILE A 107 -3.21 0.68 9.46
N ASP A 108 -4.44 0.96 9.87
CA ASP A 108 -4.72 1.56 11.17
C ASP A 108 -4.37 0.59 12.30
N LEU A 109 -3.38 0.94 13.12
CA LEU A 109 -2.96 0.11 14.25
C LEU A 109 -4.00 0.03 15.35
N LYS A 110 -4.87 1.04 15.51
CA LYS A 110 -5.98 1.00 16.46
C LYS A 110 -6.98 -0.09 16.06
N ALA A 111 -7.25 -0.23 14.77
CA ALA A 111 -8.08 -1.31 14.25
C ALA A 111 -7.46 -2.70 14.47
N ALA A 112 -6.13 -2.79 14.49
CA ALA A 112 -5.37 -4.03 14.78
C ALA A 112 -5.04 -4.21 16.28
N HIS A 113 -5.83 -3.61 17.18
CA HIS A 113 -5.62 -3.66 18.64
C HIS A 113 -4.24 -3.14 19.11
N GLY A 114 -3.55 -2.35 18.28
CA GLY A 114 -2.27 -1.73 18.62
C GLY A 114 -1.06 -2.66 18.64
N ASP A 115 -1.22 -3.96 18.45
CA ASP A 115 -0.08 -4.91 18.40
C ASP A 115 0.59 -4.92 17.02
N ARG A 116 1.50 -3.97 16.83
CA ARG A 116 2.27 -3.82 15.61
C ARG A 116 3.11 -5.06 15.30
N LYS A 117 3.70 -5.70 16.32
CA LYS A 117 4.60 -6.84 16.11
C LYS A 117 3.85 -8.06 15.59
N MET A 118 2.71 -8.34 16.21
CA MET A 118 1.83 -9.45 15.81
C MET A 118 1.24 -9.20 14.42
N LEU A 119 0.80 -7.98 14.14
CA LEU A 119 0.29 -7.61 12.81
C LEU A 119 1.35 -7.82 11.71
N VAL A 120 2.60 -7.39 11.93
CA VAL A 120 3.70 -7.60 10.96
C VAL A 120 3.93 -9.07 10.71
N GLN A 121 3.95 -9.90 11.76
CA GLN A 121 4.10 -11.35 11.62
C GLN A 121 2.98 -11.94 10.77
N TYR A 122 1.72 -11.64 11.08
CA TYR A 122 0.58 -12.16 10.35
C TYR A 122 0.48 -11.62 8.92
N LEU A 123 0.94 -10.40 8.67
CA LEU A 123 1.06 -9.88 7.30
C LEU A 123 2.05 -10.71 6.47
N ILE A 124 3.23 -11.01 7.02
CA ILE A 124 4.24 -11.83 6.33
C ILE A 124 3.64 -13.22 6.00
N GLU A 125 3.06 -13.88 6.99
CA GLU A 125 2.43 -15.21 6.81
C GLU A 125 1.28 -15.17 5.80
N ALA A 126 0.43 -14.14 5.85
CA ALA A 126 -0.68 -13.97 4.94
C ALA A 126 -0.20 -13.72 3.50
N PHE A 127 0.79 -12.85 3.31
CA PHE A 127 1.39 -12.64 1.99
C PHE A 127 2.00 -13.91 1.41
N GLN A 128 2.72 -14.70 2.22
CA GLN A 128 3.27 -15.98 1.79
C GLN A 128 2.16 -16.94 1.32
N THR A 129 1.11 -17.05 2.12
CA THR A 129 0.00 -17.97 1.83
C THR A 129 -0.82 -17.55 0.62
N GLU A 130 -1.28 -16.29 0.59
CA GLU A 130 -2.20 -15.79 -0.44
C GLU A 130 -1.52 -15.59 -1.80
N LEU A 131 -0.28 -15.11 -1.79
CA LEU A 131 0.47 -14.88 -3.03
C LEU A 131 1.32 -16.07 -3.47
N LYS A 132 1.43 -17.11 -2.63
CA LYS A 132 2.26 -18.32 -2.84
C LYS A 132 3.73 -17.96 -3.09
N ILE A 133 4.28 -17.17 -2.19
CA ILE A 133 5.67 -16.68 -2.21
C ILE A 133 6.40 -17.08 -0.94
N GLU A 134 7.71 -17.03 -0.97
CA GLU A 134 8.57 -17.14 0.19
C GLU A 134 9.32 -15.83 0.40
N PHE A 135 9.54 -15.44 1.65
CA PHE A 135 10.32 -14.26 1.98
C PHE A 135 11.70 -14.65 2.45
N GLU A 136 12.68 -13.98 1.89
CA GLU A 136 14.04 -13.95 2.41
C GLU A 136 14.32 -12.59 3.04
N LYS A 137 15.16 -12.60 4.09
CA LYS A 137 15.60 -11.36 4.69
C LYS A 137 16.54 -10.63 3.74
N PHE A 138 16.17 -9.43 3.33
CA PHE A 138 17.04 -8.57 2.55
C PHE A 138 17.95 -7.75 3.47
N GLU A 139 19.24 -7.83 3.29
CA GLU A 139 20.23 -7.02 4.00
C GLU A 139 20.66 -5.83 3.14
N CYS A 140 20.38 -4.63 3.64
CA CYS A 140 20.79 -3.41 2.97
C CYS A 140 22.32 -3.22 3.11
N ASN A 141 23.05 -3.49 2.04
CA ASN A 141 24.47 -3.19 2.01
C ASN A 141 24.75 -1.68 1.86
N PRO A 142 25.99 -1.19 2.13
CA PRO A 142 26.33 0.21 2.06
C PRO A 142 26.03 0.87 0.71
N ASP A 143 26.25 0.19 -0.41
CA ASP A 143 26.01 0.71 -1.76
C ASP A 143 24.52 0.92 -2.02
N PHE A 144 23.68 -0.02 -1.55
CA PHE A 144 22.23 0.13 -1.61
C PHE A 144 21.77 1.36 -0.81
N LEU A 145 22.28 1.53 0.42
CA LEU A 145 21.93 2.67 1.27
C LEU A 145 22.41 3.98 0.68
N ALA A 146 23.60 4.01 0.07
CA ALA A 146 24.09 5.18 -0.64
C ALA A 146 23.18 5.55 -1.83
N THR A 147 22.77 4.59 -2.62
CA THR A 147 21.83 4.77 -3.73
C THR A 147 20.48 5.32 -3.26
N VAL A 148 19.94 4.77 -2.18
CA VAL A 148 18.71 5.28 -1.56
C VAL A 148 18.86 6.73 -1.11
N SER A 149 19.97 7.07 -0.46
CA SER A 149 20.26 8.43 0.01
C SER A 149 20.35 9.43 -1.15
N VAL A 150 21.05 9.07 -2.21
CA VAL A 150 21.15 9.89 -3.42
C VAL A 150 19.79 10.12 -4.06
N LEU A 151 18.98 9.06 -4.19
CA LEU A 151 17.65 9.16 -4.76
C LEU A 151 16.71 10.01 -3.90
N ALA A 152 16.78 9.87 -2.58
CA ALA A 152 16.01 10.67 -1.64
C ALA A 152 16.33 12.17 -1.83
N LYS A 153 17.59 12.55 -1.74
CA LYS A 153 18.04 13.94 -1.86
C LYS A 153 17.73 14.55 -3.22
N ASN A 154 18.02 13.83 -4.30
CA ASN A 154 17.91 14.38 -5.65
C ASN A 154 16.49 14.38 -6.22
N LYS A 155 15.57 13.66 -5.61
CA LYS A 155 14.19 13.55 -6.08
C LYS A 155 13.16 13.78 -4.99
N TYR A 156 13.07 12.89 -4.02
CA TYR A 156 11.93 12.84 -3.11
C TYR A 156 11.91 13.94 -2.04
N GLU A 157 13.05 14.50 -1.68
CA GLU A 157 13.17 15.63 -0.76
C GLU A 157 13.10 16.98 -1.47
N THR A 158 13.12 17.02 -2.81
CA THR A 158 13.10 18.29 -3.56
C THR A 158 11.71 18.94 -3.53
N GLU A 159 11.71 20.27 -3.55
CA GLU A 159 10.50 21.08 -3.69
C GLU A 159 9.78 20.78 -5.02
N SER A 160 10.54 20.62 -6.10
CA SER A 160 10.05 20.27 -7.42
C SER A 160 9.20 18.97 -7.38
N TRP A 161 9.67 17.93 -6.70
CA TRP A 161 8.90 16.69 -6.56
C TRP A 161 7.66 16.89 -5.69
N ASN A 162 7.75 17.61 -4.60
CA ASN A 162 6.69 17.71 -3.61
C ASN A 162 5.59 18.69 -4.00
N MET A 163 5.94 19.84 -4.59
CA MET A 163 5.02 20.94 -4.88
C MET A 163 4.54 20.97 -6.32
N HIS A 164 5.37 20.54 -7.28
CA HIS A 164 5.03 20.63 -8.70
C HIS A 164 4.68 19.26 -9.27
N ARG A 165 3.41 19.06 -9.69
CA ARG A 165 2.98 17.90 -10.48
C ARG A 165 3.46 18.04 -11.93
N GLN A 166 4.74 17.97 -12.17
CA GLN A 166 5.20 17.74 -13.53
C GLN A 166 4.95 16.27 -13.85
N TYR A 167 3.94 16.00 -14.67
CA TYR A 167 3.73 14.71 -15.27
C TYR A 167 4.84 14.51 -16.30
N SER A 168 5.98 13.99 -15.89
CA SER A 168 6.90 13.36 -16.83
C SER A 168 6.19 12.09 -17.30
N ARG A 169 5.50 12.17 -18.44
CA ARG A 169 5.19 10.98 -19.23
C ARG A 169 6.53 10.48 -19.75
N VAL A 170 7.08 9.43 -19.14
CA VAL A 170 8.13 8.60 -19.73
C VAL A 170 7.49 7.29 -20.12
#